data_9ff20ee76d6c98e8ec008ddbdbb6eb4d
#
_entry.id   9ff20ee76d6c98e8ec008ddbdbb6eb4d
#
_cell.length_a   1.000
_cell.length_b   1.000
_cell.length_c   1.000
_cell.angle_alpha   90.00
_cell.angle_beta   90.00
_cell.angle_gamma   90.00
#
_symmetry.space_group_name_H-M   'P 1'
#
loop_
_entity.id
_entity.type
_entity.pdbx_description
1 polymer ?
#
loop_
_entity_poly.entity_id
_entity_poly.type
_entity_poly.pdbx_seq_one_letter_code
_entity_poly.pdbx_strand_id
1 'polypeptide(L)'
;LYGDIPLKEGEGFIVDYDLRKLKEKHIPHLRRKLGVVFQDFKLLNDRTIQENLLFVLKATGWKDKQKMESRIQNVLQRVGMNTKNFKYPYQLSGGEQQRVGIARALLNDPELILADEPTGNLDPQTSLEVMEVLKKINDNGNTILMATHDYALLLKYPSKTLKCDGQKVFE
;
A
#
# COMPACT_ATOMS: atom_id res chain seq x y z
N LEU A 1 -2.95 13.01 -0.81
CA LEU A 1 -1.49 12.88 -0.95
C LEU A 1 -1.09 12.31 -2.33
N TYR A 2 -1.83 11.37 -2.90
CA TYR A 2 -1.48 10.74 -4.19
C TYR A 2 -2.03 11.48 -5.43
N GLY A 3 -2.31 12.79 -5.31
CA GLY A 3 -2.67 13.65 -6.43
C GLY A 3 -4.11 13.49 -6.94
N ASP A 4 -5.04 13.12 -6.10
CA ASP A 4 -6.46 13.02 -6.44
C ASP A 4 -7.16 14.38 -6.33
N ILE A 5 -6.81 15.14 -5.30
CA ILE A 5 -7.33 16.49 -5.06
C ILE A 5 -6.16 17.48 -5.15
N PRO A 6 -6.30 18.58 -5.94
CA PRO A 6 -5.27 19.60 -6.03
C PRO A 6 -5.15 20.38 -4.70
N LEU A 7 -3.92 20.66 -4.29
CA LEU A 7 -3.65 21.53 -3.15
C LEU A 7 -3.91 23.00 -3.57
N LYS A 8 -4.96 23.62 -3.01
CA LYS A 8 -5.36 25.00 -3.34
C LYS A 8 -4.65 26.02 -2.48
N GLU A 9 -4.45 25.73 -1.20
CA GLU A 9 -3.86 26.64 -0.19
C GLU A 9 -2.79 25.93 0.63
N GLY A 10 -1.86 26.67 1.21
CA GLY A 10 -0.75 26.13 1.98
C GLY A 10 0.38 25.59 1.14
N GLU A 11 1.32 24.92 1.77
CA GLU A 11 2.46 24.24 1.15
C GLU A 11 2.43 22.76 1.47
N GLY A 12 2.82 21.94 0.53
CA GLY A 12 2.87 20.49 0.73
C GLY A 12 3.86 19.83 -0.22
N PHE A 13 4.70 18.97 0.34
CA PHE A 13 5.64 18.16 -0.42
C PHE A 13 5.39 16.70 -0.11
N ILE A 14 5.46 15.85 -1.11
CA ILE A 14 5.42 14.41 -0.96
C ILE A 14 6.47 13.78 -1.86
N VAL A 15 7.35 13.00 -1.26
CA VAL A 15 8.55 12.54 -1.96
C VAL A 15 9.27 13.77 -2.53
N ASP A 16 9.57 13.86 -3.80
CA ASP A 16 10.24 15.02 -4.43
C ASP A 16 9.25 15.99 -5.11
N TYR A 17 7.95 15.85 -4.87
CA TYR A 17 6.93 16.63 -5.57
C TYR A 17 6.35 17.74 -4.70
N ASP A 18 6.40 18.98 -5.20
CA ASP A 18 5.62 20.11 -4.68
C ASP A 18 4.16 19.95 -5.15
N LEU A 19 3.24 19.71 -4.22
CA LEU A 19 1.83 19.43 -4.52
C LEU A 19 1.11 20.62 -5.14
N ARG A 20 1.56 21.85 -4.90
CA ARG A 20 0.99 23.06 -5.51
C ARG A 20 1.30 23.17 -7.01
N LYS A 21 2.46 22.60 -7.41
CA LYS A 21 2.95 22.62 -8.80
C LYS A 21 2.65 21.32 -9.54
N LEU A 22 1.94 20.39 -8.89
CA LEU A 22 1.65 19.08 -9.46
C LEU A 22 0.65 19.24 -10.62
N LYS A 23 1.11 18.93 -11.84
CA LYS A 23 0.28 18.91 -13.05
C LYS A 23 -0.20 17.49 -13.32
N GLU A 24 -1.34 17.32 -13.99
CA GLU A 24 -1.93 16.00 -14.31
C GLU A 24 -0.92 15.05 -14.95
N LYS A 25 -0.09 15.52 -15.86
CA LYS A 25 0.96 14.71 -16.50
C LYS A 25 2.00 14.14 -15.53
N HIS A 26 2.17 14.73 -14.34
CA HIS A 26 3.12 14.27 -13.32
C HIS A 26 2.50 13.26 -12.34
N ILE A 27 1.17 13.21 -12.23
CA ILE A 27 0.46 12.33 -11.30
C ILE A 27 0.83 10.84 -11.50
N PRO A 28 0.92 10.30 -12.72
CA PRO A 28 1.34 8.92 -12.91
C PRO A 28 2.77 8.64 -12.39
N HIS A 29 3.66 9.61 -12.49
CA HIS A 29 5.04 9.49 -12.00
C HIS A 29 5.08 9.53 -10.46
N LEU A 30 4.35 10.46 -9.84
CA LEU A 30 4.17 10.49 -8.38
C LEU A 30 3.60 9.16 -7.89
N ARG A 31 2.50 8.68 -8.48
CA ARG A 31 1.83 7.43 -8.06
C ARG A 31 2.72 6.20 -8.17
N ARG A 32 3.73 6.19 -9.05
CA ARG A 32 4.71 5.09 -9.11
C ARG A 32 5.67 5.08 -7.92
N LYS A 33 5.94 6.25 -7.33
CA LYS A 33 6.77 6.39 -6.13
C LYS A 33 6.01 6.11 -4.84
N LEU A 34 4.69 5.94 -4.93
CA LEU A 34 3.81 5.67 -3.81
C LEU A 34 3.24 4.26 -3.89
N GLY A 35 3.26 3.55 -2.78
CA GLY A 35 2.47 2.34 -2.61
C GLY A 35 1.16 2.69 -1.91
N VAL A 36 0.03 2.17 -2.36
CA VAL A 36 -1.26 2.40 -1.70
C VAL A 36 -1.87 1.08 -1.25
N VAL A 37 -2.18 1.00 0.04
CA VAL A 37 -2.89 -0.11 0.68
C VAL A 37 -4.27 0.38 1.08
N PHE A 38 -5.31 -0.26 0.58
CA PHE A 38 -6.71 0.10 0.82
C PHE A 38 -7.35 -0.82 1.85
N GLN A 39 -8.35 -0.34 2.56
CA GLN A 39 -9.16 -1.10 3.51
C GLN A 39 -9.91 -2.27 2.84
N ASP A 40 -10.42 -2.09 1.62
CA ASP A 40 -11.24 -3.06 0.88
C ASP A 40 -10.46 -3.83 -0.20
N PHE A 41 -9.17 -3.99 0.01
CA PHE A 41 -8.20 -4.76 -0.79
C PHE A 41 -8.07 -4.30 -2.25
N LYS A 42 -9.16 -3.93 -2.93
CA LYS A 42 -9.22 -3.51 -4.36
C LYS A 42 -8.50 -4.47 -5.29
N LEU A 43 -8.72 -5.77 -5.11
CA LEU A 43 -8.25 -6.81 -6.03
C LEU A 43 -9.27 -7.08 -7.12
N LEU A 44 -8.79 -7.42 -8.31
CA LEU A 44 -9.63 -7.80 -9.45
C LEU A 44 -10.04 -9.28 -9.31
N ASN A 45 -11.34 -9.54 -9.13
CA ASN A 45 -11.87 -10.86 -8.83
C ASN A 45 -11.88 -11.81 -10.04
N ASP A 46 -11.78 -11.27 -11.24
CA ASP A 46 -11.74 -12.00 -12.52
C ASP A 46 -10.35 -12.56 -12.88
N ARG A 47 -9.36 -12.36 -12.01
CA ARG A 47 -7.94 -12.66 -12.24
C ARG A 47 -7.30 -13.34 -11.05
N THR A 48 -6.30 -14.16 -11.32
CA THR A 48 -5.43 -14.73 -10.28
C THR A 48 -4.61 -13.63 -9.58
N ILE A 49 -4.03 -13.97 -8.44
CA ILE A 49 -3.14 -13.06 -7.70
C ILE A 49 -1.95 -12.63 -8.57
N GLN A 50 -1.34 -13.59 -9.29
CA GLN A 50 -0.25 -13.27 -10.22
C GLN A 50 -0.67 -12.29 -11.31
N GLU A 51 -1.84 -12.48 -11.91
CA GLU A 51 -2.38 -11.60 -12.94
C GLU A 51 -2.75 -10.21 -12.40
N ASN A 52 -3.27 -10.12 -11.16
CA ASN A 52 -3.49 -8.86 -10.47
C ASN A 52 -2.20 -8.04 -10.35
N LEU A 53 -1.11 -8.67 -9.91
CA LEU A 53 0.19 -8.01 -9.76
C LEU A 53 0.82 -7.68 -11.12
N LEU A 54 0.73 -8.60 -12.08
CA LEU A 54 1.23 -8.40 -13.44
C LEU A 54 0.52 -7.24 -14.14
N PHE A 55 -0.78 -7.07 -13.91
CA PHE A 55 -1.55 -5.95 -14.44
C PHE A 55 -0.96 -4.61 -14.01
N VAL A 56 -0.62 -4.46 -12.72
CA VAL A 56 -0.03 -3.23 -12.20
C VAL A 56 1.35 -2.97 -12.81
N LEU A 57 2.21 -3.97 -12.89
CA LEU A 57 3.54 -3.81 -13.49
C LEU A 57 3.44 -3.36 -14.96
N LYS A 58 2.54 -3.98 -15.75
CA LYS A 58 2.30 -3.57 -17.14
C LYS A 58 1.78 -2.12 -17.22
N ALA A 59 0.80 -1.77 -16.39
CA ALA A 59 0.23 -0.42 -16.34
C ALA A 59 1.25 0.65 -15.94
N THR A 60 2.27 0.27 -15.17
CA THR A 60 3.36 1.16 -14.75
C THR A 60 4.57 1.15 -15.69
N GLY A 61 4.46 0.45 -16.85
CA GLY A 61 5.43 0.55 -17.95
C GLY A 61 6.53 -0.50 -17.94
N TRP A 62 6.43 -1.55 -17.12
CA TRP A 62 7.35 -2.68 -17.18
C TRP A 62 7.14 -3.46 -18.48
N LYS A 63 8.23 -3.86 -19.14
CA LYS A 63 8.20 -4.57 -20.43
C LYS A 63 8.86 -5.94 -20.37
N ASP A 64 9.84 -6.11 -19.50
CA ASP A 64 10.61 -7.34 -19.37
C ASP A 64 9.83 -8.37 -18.55
N LYS A 65 9.42 -9.44 -19.20
CA LYS A 65 8.60 -10.51 -18.61
C LYS A 65 9.31 -11.21 -17.44
N GLN A 66 10.61 -11.51 -17.60
CA GLN A 66 11.37 -12.21 -16.56
C GLN A 66 11.55 -11.34 -15.32
N LYS A 67 11.83 -10.04 -15.51
CA LYS A 67 11.91 -9.08 -14.40
C LYS A 67 10.56 -8.91 -13.69
N MET A 68 9.45 -8.87 -14.43
CA MET A 68 8.11 -8.81 -13.82
C MET A 68 7.81 -10.06 -12.99
N GLU A 69 8.08 -11.25 -13.49
CA GLU A 69 7.89 -12.51 -12.78
C GLU A 69 8.75 -12.56 -11.50
N SER A 70 10.03 -12.24 -11.60
CA SER A 70 10.94 -12.17 -10.46
C SER A 70 10.46 -11.17 -9.42
N ARG A 71 9.99 -9.98 -9.85
CA ARG A 71 9.45 -8.96 -8.94
C ARG A 71 8.19 -9.44 -8.22
N ILE A 72 7.26 -10.07 -8.91
CA ILE A 72 6.04 -10.64 -8.31
C ILE A 72 6.42 -11.68 -7.25
N GLN A 73 7.32 -12.61 -7.55
CA GLN A 73 7.76 -13.61 -6.58
C GLN A 73 8.39 -12.95 -5.34
N ASN A 74 9.26 -11.96 -5.53
CA ASN A 74 9.89 -11.23 -4.44
C ASN A 74 8.85 -10.56 -3.52
N VAL A 75 7.91 -9.79 -4.06
CA VAL A 75 6.93 -9.10 -3.20
C VAL A 75 5.95 -10.07 -2.53
N LEU A 76 5.55 -11.16 -3.19
CA LEU A 76 4.72 -12.20 -2.59
C LEU A 76 5.45 -12.93 -1.46
N GLN A 77 6.74 -13.18 -1.60
CA GLN A 77 7.56 -13.76 -0.53
C GLN A 77 7.63 -12.85 0.70
N ARG A 78 7.81 -11.54 0.49
CA ARG A 78 7.86 -10.53 1.58
C ARG A 78 6.59 -10.51 2.43
N VAL A 79 5.45 -10.89 1.87
CA VAL A 79 4.14 -10.91 2.56
C VAL A 79 3.66 -12.33 2.88
N GLY A 80 4.46 -13.37 2.63
CA GLY A 80 4.13 -14.77 2.93
C GLY A 80 3.04 -15.36 2.01
N MET A 81 2.97 -14.91 0.75
CA MET A 81 1.94 -15.33 -0.22
C MET A 81 2.52 -16.03 -1.47
N ASN A 82 3.80 -16.39 -1.47
CA ASN A 82 4.51 -16.96 -2.61
C ASN A 82 3.94 -18.30 -3.12
N THR A 83 3.23 -19.05 -2.29
CA THR A 83 2.63 -20.35 -2.66
C THR A 83 1.18 -20.24 -3.15
N LYS A 84 0.61 -19.02 -3.22
CA LYS A 84 -0.81 -18.77 -3.53
C LYS A 84 -1.04 -17.87 -4.74
N ASN A 85 -0.01 -17.63 -5.54
CA ASN A 85 -0.04 -16.74 -6.71
C ASN A 85 -1.05 -17.15 -7.80
N PHE A 86 -1.37 -18.46 -7.90
CA PHE A 86 -2.33 -19.02 -8.85
C PHE A 86 -3.80 -18.92 -8.40
N LYS A 87 -4.06 -18.58 -7.13
CA LYS A 87 -5.42 -18.44 -6.60
C LYS A 87 -6.08 -17.15 -7.06
N TYR A 88 -7.40 -17.15 -7.07
CA TYR A 88 -8.23 -15.96 -7.24
C TYR A 88 -8.49 -15.29 -5.89
N PRO A 89 -8.79 -13.97 -5.84
CA PRO A 89 -9.06 -13.26 -4.58
C PRO A 89 -10.13 -13.91 -3.72
N TYR A 90 -11.24 -14.36 -4.31
CA TYR A 90 -12.35 -15.01 -3.58
C TYR A 90 -11.96 -16.37 -2.93
N GLN A 91 -10.82 -16.94 -3.26
CA GLN A 91 -10.28 -18.17 -2.66
C GLN A 91 -9.35 -17.89 -1.47
N LEU A 92 -9.20 -16.61 -1.10
CA LEU A 92 -8.33 -16.15 -0.03
C LEU A 92 -9.14 -15.60 1.14
N SER A 93 -8.62 -15.76 2.36
CA SER A 93 -9.14 -15.05 3.54
C SER A 93 -8.92 -13.53 3.40
N GLY A 94 -9.65 -12.73 4.19
CA GLY A 94 -9.48 -11.27 4.19
C GLY A 94 -8.05 -10.82 4.48
N GLY A 95 -7.39 -11.44 5.46
CA GLY A 95 -5.98 -11.16 5.77
C GLY A 95 -5.02 -11.55 4.65
N GLU A 96 -5.29 -12.64 3.93
CA GLU A 96 -4.53 -13.02 2.75
C GLU A 96 -4.73 -12.02 1.60
N GLN A 97 -5.95 -11.57 1.36
CA GLN A 97 -6.25 -10.54 0.37
C GLN A 97 -5.53 -9.23 0.72
N GLN A 98 -5.52 -8.85 2.00
CA GLN A 98 -4.81 -7.66 2.45
C GLN A 98 -3.29 -7.79 2.26
N ARG A 99 -2.70 -8.94 2.57
CA ARG A 99 -1.28 -9.19 2.29
C ARG A 99 -0.95 -9.09 0.80
N VAL A 100 -1.84 -9.54 -0.08
CA VAL A 100 -1.70 -9.32 -1.54
C VAL A 100 -1.82 -7.84 -1.90
N GLY A 101 -2.73 -7.10 -1.26
CA GLY A 101 -2.83 -5.64 -1.39
C GLY A 101 -1.53 -4.92 -1.02
N ILE A 102 -0.88 -5.37 0.06
CA ILE A 102 0.44 -4.88 0.48
C ILE A 102 1.52 -5.27 -0.55
N ALA A 103 1.54 -6.52 -1.05
CA ALA A 103 2.46 -6.94 -2.11
C ALA A 103 2.32 -6.06 -3.36
N ARG A 104 1.09 -5.75 -3.75
CA ARG A 104 0.80 -4.83 -4.86
C ARG A 104 1.38 -3.44 -4.64
N ALA A 105 1.26 -2.89 -3.43
CA ALA A 105 1.82 -1.60 -3.09
C ALA A 105 3.36 -1.57 -3.21
N LEU A 106 4.03 -2.70 -2.99
CA LEU A 106 5.48 -2.83 -3.06
C LEU A 106 6.05 -2.97 -4.48
N LEU A 107 5.22 -3.22 -5.51
CA LEU A 107 5.68 -3.62 -6.86
C LEU A 107 6.68 -2.66 -7.50
N ASN A 108 6.48 -1.37 -7.38
CA ASN A 108 7.33 -0.34 -7.97
C ASN A 108 8.42 0.20 -7.03
N ASP A 109 8.72 -0.51 -5.95
CA ASP A 109 9.70 -0.10 -4.94
C ASP A 109 9.44 1.31 -4.40
N PRO A 110 8.26 1.52 -3.76
CA PRO A 110 7.81 2.85 -3.40
C PRO A 110 8.69 3.49 -2.32
N GLU A 111 8.87 4.80 -2.40
CA GLU A 111 9.54 5.61 -1.38
C GLU A 111 8.65 5.83 -0.15
N LEU A 112 7.32 5.80 -0.35
CA LEU A 112 6.33 5.95 0.72
C LEU A 112 5.14 5.02 0.46
N ILE A 113 4.72 4.31 1.51
CA ILE A 113 3.49 3.51 1.51
C ILE A 113 2.41 4.29 2.27
N LEU A 114 1.28 4.54 1.60
CA LEU A 114 0.07 5.09 2.20
C LEU A 114 -0.87 3.94 2.51
N ALA A 115 -1.19 3.71 3.78
CA ALA A 115 -2.10 2.66 4.22
C ALA A 115 -3.35 3.30 4.83
N ASP A 116 -4.49 3.07 4.21
CA ASP A 116 -5.78 3.60 4.65
C ASP A 116 -6.58 2.49 5.30
N GLU A 117 -6.72 2.54 6.63
CA GLU A 117 -7.40 1.54 7.47
C GLU A 117 -7.05 0.09 7.08
N PRO A 118 -5.75 -0.29 7.02
CA PRO A 118 -5.33 -1.55 6.42
C PRO A 118 -5.85 -2.81 7.15
N THR A 119 -6.43 -2.64 8.33
CA THR A 119 -6.96 -3.72 9.17
C THR A 119 -8.46 -3.57 9.45
N GLY A 120 -9.11 -2.52 8.95
CA GLY A 120 -10.48 -2.16 9.31
C GLY A 120 -11.56 -3.20 8.97
N ASN A 121 -11.29 -4.12 8.05
CA ASN A 121 -12.20 -5.20 7.65
C ASN A 121 -11.75 -6.60 8.16
N LEU A 122 -10.84 -6.65 9.13
CA LEU A 122 -10.24 -7.88 9.62
C LEU A 122 -10.59 -8.12 11.10
N ASP A 123 -10.61 -9.38 11.50
CA ASP A 123 -10.68 -9.74 12.90
C ASP A 123 -9.38 -9.36 13.64
N PRO A 124 -9.41 -9.23 14.99
CA PRO A 124 -8.26 -8.74 15.75
C PRO A 124 -6.98 -9.57 15.56
N GLN A 125 -7.09 -10.90 15.47
CA GLN A 125 -5.92 -11.77 15.29
C GLN A 125 -5.29 -11.56 13.91
N THR A 126 -6.09 -11.55 12.87
CA THR A 126 -5.65 -11.30 11.48
C THR A 126 -5.10 -9.88 11.32
N SER A 127 -5.67 -8.90 12.03
CA SER A 127 -5.15 -7.52 12.08
C SER A 127 -3.72 -7.47 12.58
N LEU A 128 -3.41 -8.21 13.65
CA LEU A 128 -2.04 -8.30 14.18
C LEU A 128 -1.07 -8.91 13.16
N GLU A 129 -1.48 -9.97 12.46
CA GLU A 129 -0.64 -10.60 11.43
C GLU A 129 -0.32 -9.63 10.28
N VAL A 130 -1.30 -8.84 9.84
CA VAL A 130 -1.12 -7.81 8.80
C VAL A 130 -0.20 -6.70 9.30
N MET A 131 -0.36 -6.25 10.56
CA MET A 131 0.51 -5.24 11.16
C MET A 131 1.96 -5.73 11.29
N GLU A 132 2.19 -7.00 11.63
CA GLU A 132 3.53 -7.59 11.65
C GLU A 132 4.20 -7.56 10.27
N VAL A 133 3.43 -7.78 9.19
CA VAL A 133 3.93 -7.64 7.82
C VAL A 133 4.33 -6.19 7.53
N LEU A 134 3.47 -5.22 7.85
CA LEU A 134 3.76 -3.80 7.65
C LEU A 134 4.98 -3.37 8.48
N LYS A 135 5.07 -3.81 9.74
CA LYS A 135 6.23 -3.53 10.59
C LYS A 135 7.53 -4.05 9.98
N LYS A 136 7.56 -5.31 9.51
CA LYS A 136 8.74 -5.88 8.83
C LYS A 136 9.13 -5.09 7.58
N ILE A 137 8.15 -4.59 6.83
CA ILE A 137 8.39 -3.75 5.65
C ILE A 137 9.02 -2.41 6.08
N ASN A 138 8.54 -1.80 7.16
CA ASN A 138 9.10 -0.57 7.71
C ASN A 138 10.51 -0.79 8.27
N ASP A 139 10.74 -1.86 9.03
CA ASP A 139 12.06 -2.22 9.58
C ASP A 139 13.10 -2.46 8.48
N ASN A 140 12.67 -2.83 7.27
CA ASN A 140 13.52 -2.96 6.07
C ASN A 140 13.71 -1.64 5.29
N GLY A 141 13.33 -0.50 5.87
CA GLY A 141 13.63 0.84 5.36
C GLY A 141 12.52 1.51 4.54
N ASN A 142 11.36 0.89 4.35
CA ASN A 142 10.23 1.55 3.71
C ASN A 142 9.54 2.51 4.69
N THR A 143 9.25 3.73 4.27
CA THR A 143 8.42 4.66 5.04
C THR A 143 6.94 4.30 4.88
N ILE A 144 6.19 4.25 5.99
CA ILE A 144 4.75 3.97 5.98
C ILE A 144 4.01 5.11 6.69
N LEU A 145 3.02 5.67 6.01
CA LEU A 145 2.04 6.57 6.60
C LEU A 145 0.70 5.85 6.63
N MET A 146 0.21 5.56 7.84
CA MET A 146 -1.02 4.81 8.05
C MET A 146 -2.10 5.69 8.67
N ALA A 147 -3.30 5.68 8.10
CA ALA A 147 -4.49 6.18 8.76
C ALA A 147 -5.19 5.00 9.46
N THR A 148 -5.54 5.19 10.73
CA THR A 148 -6.32 4.22 11.50
C THR A 148 -7.06 4.87 12.65
N HIS A 149 -8.17 4.27 13.04
CA HIS A 149 -8.90 4.61 14.26
C HIS A 149 -8.79 3.52 15.34
N ASP A 150 -7.98 2.48 15.13
CA ASP A 150 -7.77 1.40 16.08
C ASP A 150 -6.69 1.77 17.12
N TYR A 151 -7.14 2.24 18.27
CA TYR A 151 -6.28 2.61 19.39
C TYR A 151 -5.46 1.44 19.97
N ALA A 152 -5.97 0.20 19.88
CA ALA A 152 -5.24 -0.96 20.38
C ALA A 152 -3.99 -1.22 19.53
N LEU A 153 -4.09 -1.03 18.21
CA LEU A 153 -2.93 -1.12 17.32
C LEU A 153 -1.94 0.01 17.56
N LEU A 154 -2.39 1.25 17.81
CA LEU A 154 -1.51 2.38 18.11
C LEU A 154 -0.69 2.14 19.39
N LEU A 155 -1.31 1.55 20.42
CA LEU A 155 -0.61 1.21 21.67
C LEU A 155 0.39 0.06 21.47
N LYS A 156 0.06 -0.93 20.63
CA LYS A 156 0.91 -2.09 20.40
C LYS A 156 2.08 -1.80 19.45
N TYR A 157 1.89 -0.89 18.50
CA TYR A 157 2.90 -0.48 17.51
C TYR A 157 3.19 1.03 17.63
N PRO A 158 3.87 1.47 18.71
CA PRO A 158 4.12 2.88 18.95
C PRO A 158 4.95 3.50 17.82
N SER A 159 4.50 4.65 17.34
CA SER A 159 5.11 5.37 16.24
C SER A 159 4.79 6.87 16.36
N LYS A 160 5.42 7.71 15.53
CA LYS A 160 5.01 9.11 15.42
C LYS A 160 3.55 9.16 14.98
N THR A 161 2.71 9.78 15.81
CA THR A 161 1.26 9.82 15.61
C THR A 161 0.78 11.25 15.45
N LEU A 162 -0.06 11.49 14.44
CA LEU A 162 -0.74 12.75 14.22
C LEU A 162 -2.24 12.53 14.45
N LYS A 163 -2.83 13.27 15.38
CA LYS A 163 -4.28 13.25 15.61
C LYS A 163 -4.97 14.26 14.71
N CYS A 164 -5.93 13.80 13.92
CA CYS A 164 -6.81 14.67 13.11
C CYS A 164 -8.14 14.84 13.87
N ASP A 165 -8.47 16.07 14.27
CA ASP A 165 -9.70 16.37 15.01
C ASP A 165 -10.17 17.80 14.68
N GLY A 166 -11.48 18.00 14.47
CA GLY A 166 -12.07 19.32 14.19
C GLY A 166 -11.39 20.10 13.07
N GLN A 167 -11.01 19.42 11.97
CA GLN A 167 -10.28 19.99 10.81
C GLN A 167 -8.85 20.50 11.17
N LYS A 168 -8.30 20.08 12.28
CA LYS A 168 -6.93 20.41 12.70
C LYS A 168 -6.11 19.14 12.88
N VAL A 169 -4.80 19.27 12.76
CA VAL A 169 -3.84 18.20 12.98
C VAL A 169 -3.01 18.55 14.22
N PHE A 170 -2.89 17.59 15.15
CA PHE A 170 -2.13 17.69 16.37
C PHE A 170 -1.04 16.63 16.39
N GLU A 171 0.13 16.98 16.92
CA GLU A 171 1.27 16.07 17.14
C GLU A 171 1.30 15.61 18.61
#